data_5e1076607bc6b0a1303cd1313dfcdb7b
#
_entry.id   5e1076607bc6b0a1303cd1313dfcdb7b
#
_cell.length_a   1.000
_cell.length_b   1.000
_cell.length_c   1.000
_cell.angle_alpha   90.00
_cell.angle_beta   90.00
_cell.angle_gamma   90.00
#
_symmetry.space_group_name_H-M   'P 1'
#
loop_
_entity.id
_entity.type
_entity.pdbx_description
1 polymer ?
#
loop_
_entity_poly.entity_id
_entity_poly.type
_entity_poly.pdbx_seq_one_letter_code
_entity_poly.pdbx_strand_id
1 'polypeptide(L)'
;MSLFSRFKLFVAYFFRFIGFSTEPSLIKIGNPDQKSPVLVTANFNLTVKRLLKSLRGLNCYVLIAPSKGINVWCGACGGDFTTDSVISIIKTSGINEMVSHRMLILPQLSAPGIDPVIIKKELGWDAKFGPVYAKDIKNYMDNHFQKTDDQKRIAFPLKKRLEMANIYFFIVFLLFTIPYWIVAIFLPILDLILYLNTLIISIVIIYGSLIILPSIPSSSGKLKVLVFGVIILVLVILFDIIFYNSLFDLIWSIVIVVLVTLIMGEDFHGLTPTYKSDLGEKSWTQGKKDMKVVFGTFKLQPYGEIKINQEECIGCRVCLDVCPRNVYQFNEQNNKAEIKQADRCINCNACVNRCLAHCLIIE
;
A
#
# COMPACT_ATOMS: atom_id res chain seq x y z
N MET A 1 -23.44 16.09 3.10
CA MET A 1 -22.55 15.66 2.00
C MET A 1 -23.39 15.64 0.72
N SER A 2 -23.06 16.46 -0.28
CA SER A 2 -23.82 16.53 -1.54
C SER A 2 -23.75 15.20 -2.29
N LEU A 3 -24.74 14.90 -3.18
CA LEU A 3 -24.77 13.70 -4.03
C LEU A 3 -23.47 13.60 -4.86
N PHE A 4 -22.96 14.71 -5.35
CA PHE A 4 -21.71 14.81 -6.08
C PHE A 4 -20.48 14.41 -5.22
N SER A 5 -20.47 14.74 -3.94
CA SER A 5 -19.41 14.30 -3.02
C SER A 5 -19.46 12.80 -2.73
N ARG A 6 -20.67 12.20 -2.71
CA ARG A 6 -20.85 10.75 -2.57
C ARG A 6 -20.41 10.02 -3.84
N PHE A 7 -20.74 10.55 -5.01
CA PHE A 7 -20.30 10.02 -6.30
C PHE A 7 -18.78 10.11 -6.44
N LYS A 8 -18.15 11.25 -6.14
CA LYS A 8 -16.68 11.36 -6.12
C LYS A 8 -16.04 10.36 -5.15
N LEU A 9 -16.66 10.09 -4.01
CA LEU A 9 -16.14 9.12 -3.06
C LEU A 9 -16.26 7.69 -3.60
N PHE A 10 -17.38 7.36 -4.25
CA PHE A 10 -17.59 6.08 -4.92
C PHE A 10 -16.56 5.88 -6.03
N VAL A 11 -16.40 6.86 -6.91
CA VAL A 11 -15.40 6.84 -7.97
C VAL A 11 -14.00 6.69 -7.39
N ALA A 12 -13.61 7.46 -6.37
CA ALA A 12 -12.31 7.32 -5.71
C ALA A 12 -12.10 5.98 -5.02
N TYR A 13 -13.16 5.27 -4.65
CA TYR A 13 -13.08 3.95 -4.04
C TYR A 13 -12.80 2.86 -5.08
N PHE A 14 -13.49 2.93 -6.23
CA PHE A 14 -13.29 1.98 -7.34
C PHE A 14 -12.05 2.31 -8.16
N PHE A 15 -11.77 3.59 -8.39
CA PHE A 15 -10.67 4.09 -9.22
C PHE A 15 -9.50 4.55 -8.34
N ARG A 16 -9.10 3.75 -7.36
CA ARG A 16 -8.03 4.11 -6.42
C ARG A 16 -6.67 4.37 -7.07
N PHE A 17 -6.46 3.87 -8.28
CA PHE A 17 -5.28 4.14 -9.10
C PHE A 17 -5.29 5.54 -9.72
N ILE A 18 -6.47 6.20 -9.82
CA ILE A 18 -6.53 7.61 -10.20
C ILE A 18 -6.28 8.44 -8.94
N GLY A 19 -5.14 9.12 -8.91
CA GLY A 19 -4.73 9.98 -7.80
C GLY A 19 -5.58 11.23 -7.69
N PHE A 20 -6.75 11.15 -7.04
CA PHE A 20 -7.49 12.35 -6.68
C PHE A 20 -6.82 13.05 -5.52
N SER A 21 -6.23 14.22 -5.78
CA SER A 21 -5.61 15.04 -4.76
C SER A 21 -6.62 15.92 -4.02
N THR A 22 -6.35 16.13 -2.73
CA THR A 22 -6.90 17.24 -1.95
C THR A 22 -5.83 18.34 -1.97
N GLU A 23 -6.23 19.59 -1.96
CA GLU A 23 -5.28 20.70 -1.89
C GLU A 23 -4.48 20.64 -0.59
N PRO A 24 -3.15 20.84 -0.66
CA PRO A 24 -2.31 20.97 0.53
C PRO A 24 -2.84 22.10 1.42
N SER A 25 -3.08 21.82 2.68
CA SER A 25 -3.72 22.75 3.61
C SER A 25 -3.58 22.34 5.07
N LEU A 26 -3.91 23.26 5.97
CA LEU A 26 -4.10 22.98 7.38
C LEU A 26 -5.60 22.89 7.70
N ILE A 27 -5.98 21.81 8.38
CA ILE A 27 -7.34 21.60 8.85
C ILE A 27 -7.36 21.57 10.38
N LYS A 28 -8.31 22.31 10.97
CA LYS A 28 -8.63 22.26 12.41
C LYS A 28 -9.74 21.25 12.66
N ILE A 29 -9.53 20.33 13.60
CA ILE A 29 -10.51 19.34 14.02
C ILE A 29 -10.96 19.68 15.44
N GLY A 30 -12.25 19.79 15.64
CA GLY A 30 -12.82 20.26 16.92
C GLY A 30 -12.44 21.71 17.22
N ASN A 31 -12.07 21.96 18.46
CA ASN A 31 -11.59 23.26 18.96
C ASN A 31 -10.14 23.12 19.44
N PRO A 32 -9.15 22.99 18.53
CA PRO A 32 -7.76 22.82 18.93
C PRO A 32 -7.19 24.12 19.50
N ASP A 33 -6.39 23.97 20.54
CA ASP A 33 -5.62 25.02 21.23
C ASP A 33 -4.11 24.95 20.89
N GLN A 34 -3.32 25.78 21.56
CA GLN A 34 -1.88 25.83 21.35
C GLN A 34 -1.13 24.55 21.78
N LYS A 35 -1.74 23.69 22.59
CA LYS A 35 -1.16 22.41 23.04
C LYS A 35 -1.66 21.21 22.26
N SER A 36 -2.64 21.41 21.37
CA SER A 36 -3.27 20.36 20.62
C SER A 36 -2.32 19.71 19.62
N PRO A 37 -2.37 18.39 19.45
CA PRO A 37 -1.43 17.66 18.60
C PRO A 37 -1.54 18.04 17.12
N VAL A 38 -0.41 17.99 16.43
CA VAL A 38 -0.30 18.27 14.99
C VAL A 38 0.01 16.98 14.25
N LEU A 39 -0.93 16.55 13.40
CA LEU A 39 -0.78 15.36 12.55
C LEU A 39 -0.44 15.76 11.11
N VAL A 40 0.28 14.89 10.42
CA VAL A 40 0.58 15.07 8.99
C VAL A 40 -0.02 13.93 8.18
N THR A 41 -0.43 14.19 6.95
CA THR A 41 -0.87 13.17 5.99
C THR A 41 -0.55 13.60 4.57
N ALA A 42 -0.48 12.61 3.66
CA ALA A 42 -0.41 12.82 2.22
C ALA A 42 -1.75 13.34 1.67
N ASN A 43 -1.71 14.06 0.54
CA ASN A 43 -2.90 14.70 -0.04
C ASN A 43 -3.80 13.79 -0.90
N PHE A 44 -3.66 12.46 -0.81
CA PHE A 44 -4.60 11.53 -1.44
C PHE A 44 -5.99 11.64 -0.81
N ASN A 45 -6.98 12.03 -1.60
CA ASN A 45 -8.32 12.37 -1.13
C ASN A 45 -8.96 11.32 -0.23
N LEU A 46 -8.84 10.03 -0.59
CA LEU A 46 -9.40 8.94 0.20
C LEU A 46 -8.70 8.78 1.56
N THR A 47 -7.38 8.95 1.62
CA THR A 47 -6.62 8.94 2.88
C THR A 47 -7.03 10.09 3.77
N VAL A 48 -7.11 11.31 3.22
CA VAL A 48 -7.56 12.50 3.95
C VAL A 48 -8.96 12.28 4.53
N LYS A 49 -9.94 11.84 3.73
CA LYS A 49 -11.30 11.57 4.20
C LYS A 49 -11.38 10.51 5.30
N ARG A 50 -10.59 9.44 5.18
CA ARG A 50 -10.52 8.38 6.20
C ARG A 50 -9.91 8.90 7.50
N LEU A 51 -8.84 9.69 7.40
CA LEU A 51 -8.20 10.33 8.55
C LEU A 51 -9.18 11.27 9.26
N LEU A 52 -9.76 12.22 8.55
CA LEU A 52 -10.72 13.18 9.12
C LEU A 52 -11.93 12.51 9.77
N LYS A 53 -12.40 11.39 9.21
CA LYS A 53 -13.45 10.58 9.83
C LYS A 53 -13.01 9.97 11.16
N SER A 54 -11.77 9.49 11.24
CA SER A 54 -11.22 8.85 12.44
C SER A 54 -10.90 9.85 13.56
N LEU A 55 -10.68 11.12 13.19
CA LEU A 55 -10.36 12.19 14.14
C LEU A 55 -11.59 12.91 14.72
N ARG A 56 -12.80 12.50 14.36
CA ARG A 56 -14.04 13.11 14.90
C ARG A 56 -14.08 12.99 16.41
N GLY A 57 -14.41 14.12 17.09
CA GLY A 57 -14.45 14.21 18.55
C GLY A 57 -13.09 14.42 19.20
N LEU A 58 -12.02 14.61 18.43
CA LEU A 58 -10.71 15.03 18.91
C LEU A 58 -10.49 16.51 18.65
N ASN A 59 -9.55 17.12 19.38
CA ASN A 59 -9.04 18.46 19.14
C ASN A 59 -7.60 18.34 18.62
N CYS A 60 -7.39 18.62 17.34
CA CYS A 60 -6.06 18.49 16.72
C CYS A 60 -5.96 19.30 15.43
N TYR A 61 -4.73 19.53 14.99
CA TYR A 61 -4.42 20.09 13.68
C TYR A 61 -4.00 18.97 12.72
N VAL A 62 -4.38 19.09 11.45
CA VAL A 62 -3.98 18.15 10.39
C VAL A 62 -3.35 18.95 9.26
N LEU A 63 -2.08 18.67 8.98
CA LEU A 63 -1.35 19.18 7.84
C LEU A 63 -1.48 18.19 6.68
N ILE A 64 -2.07 18.64 5.58
CA ILE A 64 -2.16 17.88 4.33
C ILE A 64 -0.98 18.28 3.46
N ALA A 65 0.04 17.44 3.41
CA ALA A 65 1.25 17.70 2.64
C ALA A 65 1.10 17.23 1.18
N PRO A 66 1.74 17.91 0.22
CA PRO A 66 1.68 17.52 -1.20
C PRO A 66 2.30 16.14 -1.42
N SER A 67 1.60 15.29 -2.19
CA SER A 67 2.04 13.94 -2.58
C SER A 67 1.52 13.56 -3.97
N LYS A 68 1.21 14.54 -4.82
CA LYS A 68 0.61 14.36 -6.16
C LYS A 68 -0.67 13.52 -6.16
N GLY A 69 -1.42 13.51 -5.06
CA GLY A 69 -2.61 12.68 -4.90
C GLY A 69 -2.32 11.19 -4.69
N ILE A 70 -1.10 10.85 -4.31
CA ILE A 70 -0.69 9.47 -3.99
C ILE A 70 -0.84 9.22 -2.49
N ASN A 71 -1.20 8.01 -2.11
CA ASN A 71 -1.37 7.64 -0.70
C ASN A 71 -0.03 7.67 0.07
N VAL A 72 -0.13 7.68 1.40
CA VAL A 72 1.03 7.78 2.30
C VAL A 72 2.13 6.77 1.96
N TRP A 73 1.79 5.50 1.83
CA TRP A 73 2.82 4.46 1.66
C TRP A 73 3.44 4.51 0.28
N CYS A 74 2.61 4.44 -0.77
CA CYS A 74 3.10 4.49 -2.14
C CYS A 74 3.88 5.79 -2.40
N GLY A 75 3.39 6.92 -1.88
CA GLY A 75 4.07 8.20 -2.00
C GLY A 75 5.42 8.23 -1.29
N ALA A 76 5.51 7.64 -0.09
CA ALA A 76 6.78 7.58 0.65
C ALA A 76 7.79 6.65 0.01
N CYS A 77 7.37 5.48 -0.49
CA CYS A 77 8.26 4.55 -1.21
C CYS A 77 8.62 5.07 -2.61
N GLY A 78 7.70 5.77 -3.28
CA GLY A 78 7.88 6.29 -4.64
C GLY A 78 8.54 7.67 -4.75
N GLY A 79 8.77 8.35 -3.62
CA GLY A 79 9.39 9.68 -3.61
C GLY A 79 8.43 10.85 -3.90
N ASP A 80 7.11 10.62 -3.80
CA ASP A 80 6.09 11.67 -3.95
C ASP A 80 5.62 12.26 -2.61
N PHE A 81 5.88 11.57 -1.50
CA PHE A 81 5.61 12.05 -0.15
C PHE A 81 6.92 12.00 0.67
N THR A 82 7.62 13.11 0.68
CA THR A 82 8.98 13.24 1.14
C THR A 82 9.12 14.15 2.35
N THR A 83 10.31 14.21 2.93
CA THR A 83 10.67 15.17 3.97
C THR A 83 10.40 16.61 3.52
N ASP A 84 10.75 16.96 2.28
CA ASP A 84 10.53 18.30 1.71
C ASP A 84 9.05 18.66 1.61
N SER A 85 8.19 17.67 1.30
CA SER A 85 6.74 17.85 1.28
C SER A 85 6.22 18.26 2.66
N VAL A 86 6.74 17.66 3.73
CA VAL A 86 6.37 17.97 5.11
C VAL A 86 6.93 19.33 5.54
N ILE A 87 8.18 19.62 5.22
CA ILE A 87 8.81 20.92 5.50
C ILE A 87 8.03 22.04 4.80
N SER A 88 7.67 21.84 3.54
CA SER A 88 6.89 22.83 2.77
C SER A 88 5.57 23.16 3.44
N ILE A 89 4.77 22.16 3.84
CA ILE A 89 3.47 22.42 4.45
C ILE A 89 3.60 23.05 5.84
N ILE A 90 4.64 22.74 6.63
CA ILE A 90 4.89 23.41 7.91
C ILE A 90 5.17 24.90 7.67
N LYS A 91 6.03 25.24 6.69
CA LYS A 91 6.39 26.62 6.36
C LYS A 91 5.21 27.45 5.86
N THR A 92 4.31 26.83 5.09
CA THR A 92 3.24 27.56 4.38
C THR A 92 1.91 27.56 5.13
N SER A 93 1.71 26.70 6.12
CA SER A 93 0.41 26.54 6.80
C SER A 93 0.14 27.53 7.93
N GLY A 94 1.15 28.24 8.41
CA GLY A 94 1.04 29.10 9.61
C GLY A 94 0.93 28.31 10.92
N ILE A 95 1.18 27.00 10.93
CA ILE A 95 1.07 26.16 12.14
C ILE A 95 2.00 26.61 13.26
N ASN A 96 3.13 27.22 12.90
CA ASN A 96 4.10 27.75 13.88
C ASN A 96 3.52 28.79 14.85
N GLU A 97 2.51 29.54 14.41
CA GLU A 97 1.84 30.57 15.18
C GLU A 97 0.65 30.03 15.98
N MET A 98 0.17 28.83 15.62
CA MET A 98 -1.02 28.22 16.21
C MET A 98 -0.73 27.33 17.41
N VAL A 99 0.50 26.80 17.51
CA VAL A 99 0.88 25.88 18.58
C VAL A 99 2.13 26.35 19.34
N SER A 100 2.14 26.09 20.64
CA SER A 100 3.28 26.45 21.52
C SER A 100 4.39 25.40 21.55
N HIS A 101 4.16 24.23 20.97
CA HIS A 101 5.11 23.13 20.88
C HIS A 101 5.61 22.95 19.44
N ARG A 102 6.64 22.09 19.28
CA ARG A 102 7.23 21.75 17.98
C ARG A 102 7.29 20.24 17.82
N MET A 103 6.10 19.58 17.91
CA MET A 103 5.96 18.13 17.79
C MET A 103 4.98 17.76 16.68
N LEU A 104 5.41 16.91 15.76
CA LEU A 104 4.59 16.33 14.68
C LEU A 104 4.32 14.85 14.91
N ILE A 105 3.14 14.43 14.49
CA ILE A 105 2.77 13.01 14.38
C ILE A 105 2.70 12.66 12.89
N LEU A 106 3.68 11.88 12.42
CA LEU A 106 3.77 11.39 11.06
C LEU A 106 3.03 10.05 10.93
N PRO A 107 2.45 9.72 9.76
CA PRO A 107 1.93 8.39 9.53
C PRO A 107 3.08 7.36 9.57
N GLN A 108 2.92 6.21 10.23
CA GLN A 108 3.99 5.21 10.29
C GLN A 108 4.47 4.76 8.91
N LEU A 109 3.55 4.58 7.96
CA LEU A 109 3.87 4.14 6.61
C LEU A 109 4.60 5.20 5.76
N SER A 110 4.86 6.39 6.30
CA SER A 110 5.72 7.40 5.66
C SER A 110 7.20 7.26 6.00
N ALA A 111 7.57 6.36 6.90
CA ALA A 111 8.95 6.17 7.34
C ALA A 111 9.97 5.88 6.23
N PRO A 112 9.63 5.24 5.09
CA PRO A 112 10.55 5.12 3.97
C PRO A 112 11.01 6.45 3.36
N GLY A 113 10.11 7.45 3.30
CA GLY A 113 10.34 8.72 2.58
C GLY A 113 10.55 9.96 3.45
N ILE A 114 10.23 9.91 4.76
CA ILE A 114 10.30 11.09 5.63
C ILE A 114 11.34 10.91 6.72
N ASP A 115 12.25 11.88 6.84
CA ASP A 115 13.31 11.93 7.85
C ASP A 115 12.98 12.92 8.97
N PRO A 116 12.66 12.43 10.19
CA PRO A 116 12.47 13.28 11.36
C PRO A 116 13.70 14.12 11.74
N VAL A 117 14.91 13.59 11.48
CA VAL A 117 16.17 14.29 11.83
C VAL A 117 16.34 15.53 10.97
N ILE A 118 16.05 15.43 9.68
CA ILE A 118 16.12 16.58 8.75
C ILE A 118 15.06 17.62 9.14
N ILE A 119 13.81 17.22 9.44
CA ILE A 119 12.76 18.13 9.87
C ILE A 119 13.19 18.90 11.13
N LYS A 120 13.79 18.19 12.10
CA LYS A 120 14.30 18.82 13.33
C LYS A 120 15.42 19.80 13.04
N LYS A 121 16.38 19.42 12.20
CA LYS A 121 17.52 20.26 11.82
C LYS A 121 17.09 21.54 11.12
N GLU A 122 16.13 21.46 10.20
CA GLU A 122 15.70 22.61 9.39
C GLU A 122 14.69 23.54 10.07
N LEU A 123 13.77 22.96 10.87
CA LEU A 123 12.64 23.71 11.40
C LEU A 123 12.52 23.69 12.93
N GLY A 124 13.37 22.92 13.62
CA GLY A 124 13.27 22.72 15.07
C GLY A 124 12.06 21.86 15.49
N TRP A 125 11.37 21.18 14.55
CA TRP A 125 10.25 20.33 14.85
C TRP A 125 10.69 18.89 15.12
N ASP A 126 10.37 18.37 16.29
CA ASP A 126 10.44 16.94 16.57
C ASP A 126 9.30 16.21 15.86
N ALA A 127 9.55 15.01 15.35
CA ALA A 127 8.55 14.23 14.67
C ALA A 127 8.59 12.76 15.13
N LYS A 128 7.41 12.20 15.40
CA LYS A 128 7.24 10.80 15.78
C LYS A 128 6.32 10.10 14.78
N PHE A 129 6.61 8.83 14.49
CA PHE A 129 5.71 8.00 13.70
C PHE A 129 4.56 7.49 14.58
N GLY A 130 3.33 7.88 14.25
CA GLY A 130 2.11 7.43 14.90
C GLY A 130 1.71 6.02 14.48
N PRO A 131 0.46 5.57 14.75
CA PRO A 131 -0.02 4.23 14.39
C PRO A 131 -0.21 4.05 12.89
N VAL A 132 -0.21 2.78 12.44
CA VAL A 132 -0.44 2.41 11.03
C VAL A 132 -1.84 2.82 10.56
N TYR A 133 -2.84 2.64 11.40
CA TYR A 133 -4.23 2.95 11.04
C TYR A 133 -4.74 4.20 11.74
N ALA A 134 -5.40 5.06 10.97
CA ALA A 134 -6.01 6.28 11.50
C ALA A 134 -7.02 6.04 12.63
N LYS A 135 -7.72 4.90 12.65
CA LYS A 135 -8.65 4.52 13.71
C LYS A 135 -8.00 4.41 15.08
N ASP A 136 -6.71 4.13 15.12
CA ASP A 136 -5.95 3.88 16.35
C ASP A 136 -5.34 5.17 16.92
N ILE A 137 -5.46 6.31 16.22
CA ILE A 137 -4.86 7.59 16.63
C ILE A 137 -5.41 8.06 17.97
N LYS A 138 -6.72 7.90 18.22
CA LYS A 138 -7.30 8.27 19.52
C LYS A 138 -6.64 7.51 20.67
N ASN A 139 -6.60 6.18 20.59
CA ASN A 139 -5.98 5.35 21.61
C ASN A 139 -4.47 5.63 21.76
N TYR A 140 -3.79 5.95 20.66
CA TYR A 140 -2.39 6.36 20.67
C TYR A 140 -2.17 7.68 21.44
N MET A 141 -3.05 8.67 21.25
CA MET A 141 -3.02 9.92 22.01
C MET A 141 -3.32 9.68 23.49
N ASP A 142 -4.37 8.89 23.79
CA ASP A 142 -4.78 8.54 25.15
C ASP A 142 -3.67 7.75 25.89
N ASN A 143 -2.84 7.00 25.16
CA ASN A 143 -1.68 6.26 25.67
C ASN A 143 -0.37 7.09 25.64
N HIS A 144 -0.45 8.38 25.88
CA HIS A 144 0.72 9.28 25.95
C HIS A 144 1.64 9.20 24.71
N PHE A 145 1.06 9.03 23.52
CA PHE A 145 1.79 8.89 22.25
C PHE A 145 2.76 7.70 22.22
N GLN A 146 2.39 6.61 22.86
CA GLN A 146 3.11 5.34 22.81
C GLN A 146 2.28 4.32 22.03
N LYS A 147 2.88 3.71 21.00
CA LYS A 147 2.24 2.68 20.19
C LYS A 147 2.29 1.32 20.89
N THR A 148 1.17 0.60 20.85
CA THR A 148 1.17 -0.84 21.11
C THR A 148 1.73 -1.60 19.91
N ASP A 149 2.09 -2.87 20.09
CA ASP A 149 2.61 -3.69 18.99
C ASP A 149 1.59 -3.89 17.86
N ASP A 150 0.30 -3.95 18.16
CA ASP A 150 -0.75 -4.04 17.14
C ASP A 150 -0.89 -2.74 16.35
N GLN A 151 -0.67 -1.59 16.96
CA GLN A 151 -0.71 -0.29 16.30
C GLN A 151 0.46 -0.07 15.31
N LYS A 152 1.56 -0.82 15.48
CA LYS A 152 2.72 -0.80 14.58
C LYS A 152 2.52 -1.68 13.34
N ARG A 153 1.55 -2.62 13.37
CA ARG A 153 1.41 -3.66 12.34
C ARG A 153 0.41 -3.29 11.27
N ILE A 154 0.79 -3.55 10.02
CA ILE A 154 -0.17 -3.58 8.93
C ILE A 154 -0.76 -4.99 8.79
N ALA A 155 -2.08 -5.05 8.62
CA ALA A 155 -2.82 -6.28 8.35
C ALA A 155 -3.60 -6.15 7.03
N PHE A 156 -3.81 -7.30 6.36
CA PHE A 156 -4.59 -7.41 5.14
C PHE A 156 -5.86 -8.24 5.37
N PRO A 157 -6.84 -7.72 6.15
CA PRO A 157 -8.13 -8.38 6.31
C PRO A 157 -8.84 -8.48 4.95
N LEU A 158 -9.80 -9.42 4.84
CA LEU A 158 -10.55 -9.68 3.62
C LEU A 158 -11.07 -8.40 2.96
N LYS A 159 -11.63 -7.47 3.73
CA LYS A 159 -12.10 -6.18 3.22
C LYS A 159 -11.00 -5.40 2.46
N LYS A 160 -9.77 -5.40 2.96
CA LYS A 160 -8.64 -4.72 2.30
C LYS A 160 -8.22 -5.45 1.03
N ARG A 161 -8.23 -6.78 1.05
CA ARG A 161 -7.95 -7.60 -0.12
C ARG A 161 -8.98 -7.38 -1.22
N LEU A 162 -10.27 -7.30 -0.88
CA LEU A 162 -11.34 -6.97 -1.84
C LEU A 162 -11.23 -5.52 -2.37
N GLU A 163 -10.82 -4.55 -1.53
CA GLU A 163 -10.51 -3.20 -1.99
C GLU A 163 -9.38 -3.19 -3.03
N MET A 164 -8.41 -4.10 -2.91
CA MET A 164 -7.34 -4.25 -3.90
C MET A 164 -7.83 -4.96 -5.16
N ALA A 165 -8.66 -6.00 -5.02
CA ALA A 165 -9.28 -6.69 -6.16
C ALA A 165 -9.97 -5.71 -7.11
N ASN A 166 -10.65 -4.69 -6.58
CA ASN A 166 -11.30 -3.66 -7.40
C ASN A 166 -10.32 -2.92 -8.31
N ILE A 167 -9.09 -2.68 -7.87
CA ILE A 167 -8.06 -1.99 -8.68
C ILE A 167 -7.68 -2.88 -9.87
N TYR A 168 -7.34 -4.15 -9.60
CA TYR A 168 -6.96 -5.11 -10.63
C TYR A 168 -8.09 -5.36 -11.62
N PHE A 169 -9.30 -5.58 -11.09
CA PHE A 169 -10.47 -5.78 -11.93
C PHE A 169 -10.69 -4.61 -12.88
N PHE A 170 -10.57 -3.39 -12.38
CA PHE A 170 -10.80 -2.22 -13.23
C PHE A 170 -9.72 -2.06 -14.32
N ILE A 171 -8.45 -2.31 -14.01
CA ILE A 171 -7.38 -2.29 -14.99
C ILE A 171 -7.63 -3.36 -16.07
N VAL A 172 -7.92 -4.59 -15.65
CA VAL A 172 -8.22 -5.70 -16.55
C VAL A 172 -9.48 -5.40 -17.38
N PHE A 173 -10.54 -4.88 -16.73
CA PHE A 173 -11.76 -4.45 -17.41
C PHE A 173 -11.50 -3.45 -18.53
N LEU A 174 -10.71 -2.40 -18.29
CA LEU A 174 -10.38 -1.43 -19.34
C LEU A 174 -9.52 -2.03 -20.45
N LEU A 175 -8.53 -2.84 -20.09
CA LEU A 175 -7.64 -3.48 -21.05
C LEU A 175 -8.33 -4.47 -21.98
N PHE A 176 -9.39 -5.13 -21.51
CA PHE A 176 -10.15 -6.10 -22.33
C PHE A 176 -11.39 -5.50 -22.97
N THR A 177 -12.16 -4.69 -22.24
CA THR A 177 -13.46 -4.19 -22.74
C THR A 177 -13.31 -3.29 -23.96
N ILE A 178 -12.39 -2.32 -23.93
CA ILE A 178 -12.25 -1.36 -25.02
C ILE A 178 -11.75 -2.05 -26.29
N PRO A 179 -10.64 -2.82 -26.29
CA PRO A 179 -10.17 -3.51 -27.48
C PRO A 179 -11.19 -4.57 -27.98
N TYR A 180 -11.85 -5.30 -27.05
CA TYR A 180 -12.85 -6.30 -27.40
C TYR A 180 -13.94 -5.72 -28.31
N TRP A 181 -14.59 -4.64 -27.87
CA TRP A 181 -15.69 -4.04 -28.63
C TRP A 181 -15.23 -3.33 -29.89
N ILE A 182 -14.02 -2.79 -29.94
CA ILE A 182 -13.44 -2.25 -31.18
C ILE A 182 -13.28 -3.37 -32.21
N VAL A 183 -12.75 -4.52 -31.81
CA VAL A 183 -12.51 -5.66 -32.71
C VAL A 183 -13.81 -6.35 -33.08
N ALA A 184 -14.79 -6.42 -32.17
CA ALA A 184 -16.12 -7.02 -32.41
C ALA A 184 -16.91 -6.30 -33.53
N ILE A 185 -16.62 -5.02 -33.82
CA ILE A 185 -17.19 -4.32 -34.98
C ILE A 185 -16.82 -5.03 -36.29
N PHE A 186 -15.62 -5.61 -36.35
CA PHE A 186 -15.08 -6.24 -37.55
C PHE A 186 -15.20 -7.77 -37.55
N LEU A 187 -15.37 -8.37 -36.37
CA LEU A 187 -15.38 -9.81 -36.17
C LEU A 187 -16.67 -10.22 -35.42
N PRO A 188 -17.77 -10.59 -36.15
CA PRO A 188 -19.05 -10.95 -35.54
C PRO A 188 -18.99 -12.17 -34.60
N ILE A 189 -17.94 -12.98 -34.66
CA ILE A 189 -17.74 -14.10 -33.76
C ILE A 189 -17.48 -13.62 -32.29
N LEU A 190 -17.11 -12.35 -32.09
CA LEU A 190 -16.99 -11.73 -30.80
C LEU A 190 -18.33 -11.18 -30.35
N ASP A 191 -19.11 -11.99 -29.72
CA ASP A 191 -20.47 -11.66 -29.27
C ASP A 191 -20.51 -11.26 -27.77
N LEU A 192 -21.71 -10.93 -27.31
CA LEU A 192 -21.97 -10.55 -25.94
C LEU A 192 -21.70 -11.71 -24.95
N ILE A 193 -21.97 -12.93 -25.34
CA ILE A 193 -21.81 -14.12 -24.46
C ILE A 193 -20.33 -14.34 -24.16
N LEU A 194 -19.52 -14.32 -25.22
CA LEU A 194 -18.07 -14.46 -25.09
C LEU A 194 -17.45 -13.33 -24.25
N TYR A 195 -17.96 -12.09 -24.42
CA TYR A 195 -17.56 -10.97 -23.57
C TYR A 195 -17.92 -11.18 -22.10
N LEU A 196 -19.14 -11.63 -21.80
CA LEU A 196 -19.56 -11.91 -20.43
C LEU A 196 -18.74 -13.04 -19.80
N ASN A 197 -18.41 -14.08 -20.54
CA ASN A 197 -17.50 -15.13 -20.09
C ASN A 197 -16.13 -14.57 -19.74
N THR A 198 -15.57 -13.69 -20.58
CA THR A 198 -14.29 -13.02 -20.30
C THR A 198 -14.33 -12.25 -18.97
N LEU A 199 -15.41 -11.52 -18.71
CA LEU A 199 -15.59 -10.78 -17.45
C LEU A 199 -15.72 -11.72 -16.25
N ILE A 200 -16.52 -12.79 -16.36
CA ILE A 200 -16.72 -13.76 -15.27
C ILE A 200 -15.40 -14.44 -14.92
N ILE A 201 -14.65 -14.94 -15.90
CA ILE A 201 -13.34 -15.55 -15.71
C ILE A 201 -12.41 -14.55 -14.99
N SER A 202 -12.35 -13.31 -15.47
CA SER A 202 -11.52 -12.26 -14.88
C SER A 202 -11.90 -11.98 -13.41
N ILE A 203 -13.19 -11.86 -13.11
CA ILE A 203 -13.70 -11.67 -11.75
C ILE A 203 -13.28 -12.84 -10.85
N VAL A 204 -13.51 -14.08 -11.29
CA VAL A 204 -13.19 -15.29 -10.51
C VAL A 204 -11.69 -15.34 -10.19
N ILE A 205 -10.82 -15.08 -11.18
CA ILE A 205 -9.37 -15.11 -10.95
C ILE A 205 -8.95 -13.99 -10.03
N ILE A 206 -9.38 -12.76 -10.26
CA ILE A 206 -8.92 -11.60 -9.49
C ILE A 206 -9.43 -11.64 -8.04
N TYR A 207 -10.73 -11.78 -7.84
CA TYR A 207 -11.30 -11.80 -6.49
C TYR A 207 -11.01 -13.11 -5.77
N GLY A 208 -11.11 -14.24 -6.48
CA GLY A 208 -10.83 -15.56 -5.93
C GLY A 208 -9.39 -15.69 -5.44
N SER A 209 -8.41 -15.25 -6.23
CA SER A 209 -7.01 -15.29 -5.81
C SER A 209 -6.78 -14.47 -4.53
N LEU A 210 -7.31 -13.24 -4.44
CA LEU A 210 -7.15 -12.39 -3.26
C LEU A 210 -7.91 -12.89 -2.02
N ILE A 211 -9.00 -13.64 -2.21
CA ILE A 211 -9.72 -14.29 -1.10
C ILE A 211 -8.94 -15.50 -0.60
N ILE A 212 -8.49 -16.38 -1.51
CA ILE A 212 -7.92 -17.70 -1.18
C ILE A 212 -6.42 -17.64 -0.87
N LEU A 213 -5.71 -16.59 -1.33
CA LEU A 213 -4.27 -16.44 -1.22
C LEU A 213 -3.67 -16.84 0.15
N PRO A 214 -4.23 -16.43 1.32
CA PRO A 214 -3.67 -16.82 2.62
C PRO A 214 -3.82 -18.32 2.94
N SER A 215 -4.75 -19.00 2.27
CA SER A 215 -5.05 -20.43 2.52
C SER A 215 -4.19 -21.36 1.68
N ILE A 216 -3.52 -20.86 0.64
CA ILE A 216 -2.66 -21.68 -0.20
C ILE A 216 -1.30 -21.85 0.49
N PRO A 217 -0.88 -23.10 0.81
CA PRO A 217 0.39 -23.39 1.48
C PRO A 217 1.56 -23.20 0.52
N SER A 218 2.08 -22.01 0.43
CA SER A 218 3.28 -21.68 -0.34
C SER A 218 3.98 -20.47 0.27
N SER A 219 5.28 -20.41 0.14
CA SER A 219 6.09 -19.25 0.49
C SER A 219 6.10 -18.17 -0.61
N SER A 220 5.64 -18.49 -1.82
CA SER A 220 5.65 -17.61 -2.97
C SER A 220 4.26 -17.15 -3.36
N GLY A 221 3.98 -15.83 -3.36
CA GLY A 221 2.73 -15.27 -3.83
C GLY A 221 2.46 -15.58 -5.31
N LYS A 222 3.49 -15.55 -6.15
CA LYS A 222 3.41 -15.93 -7.55
C LYS A 222 2.95 -17.39 -7.73
N LEU A 223 3.55 -18.30 -6.97
CA LEU A 223 3.17 -19.73 -7.04
C LEU A 223 1.73 -19.93 -6.58
N LYS A 224 1.27 -19.21 -5.55
CA LYS A 224 -0.12 -19.26 -5.09
C LYS A 224 -1.10 -18.85 -6.19
N VAL A 225 -0.82 -17.76 -6.90
CA VAL A 225 -1.66 -17.30 -8.03
C VAL A 225 -1.62 -18.27 -9.19
N LEU A 226 -0.43 -18.82 -9.50
CA LEU A 226 -0.28 -19.82 -10.56
C LEU A 226 -1.08 -21.10 -10.27
N VAL A 227 -0.99 -21.64 -9.06
CA VAL A 227 -1.76 -22.82 -8.63
C VAL A 227 -3.26 -22.54 -8.74
N PHE A 228 -3.70 -21.37 -8.28
CA PHE A 228 -5.11 -20.97 -8.40
C PHE A 228 -5.53 -20.85 -9.89
N GLY A 229 -4.69 -20.22 -10.72
CA GLY A 229 -4.93 -20.09 -12.16
C GLY A 229 -5.04 -21.44 -12.87
N VAL A 230 -4.19 -22.42 -12.53
CA VAL A 230 -4.26 -23.79 -13.07
C VAL A 230 -5.58 -24.48 -12.69
N ILE A 231 -6.03 -24.33 -11.43
CA ILE A 231 -7.31 -24.87 -10.99
C ILE A 231 -8.46 -24.25 -11.81
N ILE A 232 -8.48 -22.94 -11.99
CA ILE A 232 -9.50 -22.26 -12.80
C ILE A 232 -9.42 -22.69 -14.25
N LEU A 233 -8.20 -22.84 -14.80
CA LEU A 233 -8.02 -23.31 -16.18
C LEU A 233 -8.66 -24.68 -16.40
N VAL A 234 -8.44 -25.63 -15.50
CA VAL A 234 -9.06 -26.96 -15.58
C VAL A 234 -10.58 -26.89 -15.51
N LEU A 235 -11.13 -26.07 -14.59
CA LEU A 235 -12.56 -25.89 -14.44
C LEU A 235 -13.19 -25.25 -15.69
N VAL A 236 -12.54 -24.25 -16.27
CA VAL A 236 -13.02 -23.59 -17.51
C VAL A 236 -12.99 -24.54 -18.69
N ILE A 237 -11.92 -25.32 -18.87
CA ILE A 237 -11.84 -26.32 -19.94
C ILE A 237 -12.97 -27.37 -19.82
N LEU A 238 -13.20 -27.88 -18.61
CA LEU A 238 -14.27 -28.83 -18.37
C LEU A 238 -15.66 -28.22 -18.66
N PHE A 239 -15.86 -26.98 -18.24
CA PHE A 239 -17.12 -26.26 -18.48
C PHE A 239 -17.37 -26.03 -19.99
N ASP A 240 -16.33 -25.53 -20.70
CA ASP A 240 -16.46 -25.25 -22.13
C ASP A 240 -16.70 -26.54 -22.95
N ILE A 241 -16.05 -27.66 -22.60
CA ILE A 241 -16.29 -28.96 -23.26
C ILE A 241 -17.73 -29.46 -23.04
N ILE A 242 -18.30 -29.22 -21.85
CA ILE A 242 -19.63 -29.71 -21.49
C ILE A 242 -20.74 -28.85 -22.14
N PHE A 243 -20.58 -27.52 -22.14
CA PHE A 243 -21.66 -26.59 -22.42
C PHE A 243 -21.56 -25.86 -23.75
N TYR A 244 -20.36 -25.58 -24.29
CA TYR A 244 -20.22 -24.73 -25.47
C TYR A 244 -19.83 -25.46 -26.75
N ASN A 245 -19.05 -26.53 -26.69
CA ASN A 245 -18.57 -27.31 -27.84
C ASN A 245 -17.95 -26.50 -29.01
N SER A 246 -17.53 -25.26 -28.75
CA SER A 246 -16.87 -24.37 -29.70
C SER A 246 -15.37 -24.33 -29.42
N LEU A 247 -14.56 -24.71 -30.41
CA LEU A 247 -13.10 -24.65 -30.28
C LEU A 247 -12.62 -23.22 -30.11
N PHE A 248 -13.29 -22.25 -30.72
CA PHE A 248 -12.90 -20.83 -30.57
C PHE A 248 -13.13 -20.33 -29.15
N ASP A 249 -14.30 -20.63 -28.54
CA ASP A 249 -14.62 -20.20 -27.17
C ASP A 249 -13.69 -20.85 -26.17
N LEU A 250 -13.34 -22.12 -26.36
CA LEU A 250 -12.37 -22.83 -25.54
C LEU A 250 -10.99 -22.16 -25.58
N ILE A 251 -10.47 -21.88 -26.80
CA ILE A 251 -9.16 -21.22 -26.96
C ILE A 251 -9.20 -19.83 -26.34
N TRP A 252 -10.27 -19.08 -26.56
CA TRP A 252 -10.43 -17.74 -25.98
C TRP A 252 -10.41 -17.78 -24.46
N SER A 253 -11.18 -18.67 -23.85
CA SER A 253 -11.24 -18.84 -22.39
C SER A 253 -9.89 -19.21 -21.81
N ILE A 254 -9.13 -20.11 -22.45
CA ILE A 254 -7.77 -20.47 -22.06
C ILE A 254 -6.84 -19.24 -22.09
N VAL A 255 -6.88 -18.46 -23.17
CA VAL A 255 -6.07 -17.24 -23.33
C VAL A 255 -6.39 -16.24 -22.22
N ILE A 256 -7.66 -16.01 -21.90
CA ILE A 256 -8.07 -15.09 -20.83
C ILE A 256 -7.57 -15.59 -19.45
N VAL A 257 -7.76 -16.87 -19.14
CA VAL A 257 -7.26 -17.43 -17.87
C VAL A 257 -5.75 -17.21 -17.73
N VAL A 258 -4.99 -17.52 -18.78
CA VAL A 258 -3.52 -17.37 -18.77
C VAL A 258 -3.14 -15.91 -18.60
N LEU A 259 -3.70 -15.00 -19.40
CA LEU A 259 -3.35 -13.58 -19.35
C LEU A 259 -3.68 -12.95 -18.00
N VAL A 260 -4.89 -13.18 -17.46
CA VAL A 260 -5.29 -12.61 -16.16
C VAL A 260 -4.44 -13.20 -15.02
N THR A 261 -4.15 -14.51 -15.09
CA THR A 261 -3.27 -15.16 -14.08
C THR A 261 -1.85 -14.59 -14.12
N LEU A 262 -1.28 -14.34 -15.30
CA LEU A 262 0.04 -13.74 -15.45
C LEU A 262 0.07 -12.29 -14.92
N ILE A 263 -0.93 -11.47 -15.27
CA ILE A 263 -1.06 -10.09 -14.78
C ILE A 263 -1.11 -10.09 -13.24
N MET A 264 -1.95 -10.93 -12.65
CA MET A 264 -2.04 -11.06 -11.20
C MET A 264 -0.73 -11.58 -10.59
N GLY A 265 -0.08 -12.56 -11.21
CA GLY A 265 1.16 -13.14 -10.73
C GLY A 265 2.34 -12.15 -10.68
N GLU A 266 2.45 -11.29 -11.68
CA GLU A 266 3.49 -10.25 -11.69
C GLU A 266 3.30 -9.20 -10.59
N ASP A 267 2.06 -8.86 -10.27
CA ASP A 267 1.74 -7.82 -9.28
C ASP A 267 1.94 -8.29 -7.82
N PHE A 268 1.91 -9.60 -7.56
CA PHE A 268 2.21 -10.14 -6.23
C PHE A 268 3.69 -10.07 -5.84
N HIS A 269 4.52 -9.44 -6.66
CA HIS A 269 5.94 -9.23 -6.41
C HIS A 269 6.33 -7.95 -5.66
N GLY A 270 5.40 -7.17 -5.12
CA GLY A 270 5.83 -6.01 -4.34
C GLY A 270 4.83 -4.89 -4.17
N LEU A 271 3.70 -4.92 -4.85
CA LEU A 271 2.67 -3.89 -4.72
C LEU A 271 1.70 -4.19 -3.56
N THR A 272 1.56 -5.45 -3.21
CA THR A 272 0.72 -5.90 -2.11
C THR A 272 1.61 -6.22 -0.93
N PRO A 273 1.49 -5.53 0.22
CA PRO A 273 2.28 -5.83 1.40
C PRO A 273 1.79 -7.13 2.03
N THR A 274 2.26 -8.20 1.48
CA THR A 274 2.13 -9.56 1.98
C THR A 274 3.37 -9.94 2.78
N TYR A 275 3.44 -11.13 3.32
CA TYR A 275 4.68 -11.65 3.90
C TYR A 275 5.72 -11.82 2.79
N LYS A 276 7.00 -11.67 3.11
CA LYS A 276 8.11 -11.94 2.17
C LYS A 276 7.96 -13.31 1.52
N SER A 277 7.51 -14.31 2.30
CA SER A 277 7.17 -15.63 1.83
C SER A 277 6.11 -15.65 0.73
N ASP A 278 5.23 -14.67 0.67
CA ASP A 278 4.21 -14.56 -0.38
C ASP A 278 4.73 -13.90 -1.65
N LEU A 279 5.87 -13.19 -1.57
CA LEU A 279 6.44 -12.43 -2.68
C LEU A 279 7.43 -13.24 -3.53
N GLY A 280 7.85 -14.42 -3.03
CA GLY A 280 8.84 -15.27 -3.70
C GLY A 280 10.27 -14.72 -3.67
N GLU A 281 11.26 -15.61 -3.86
CA GLU A 281 12.68 -15.25 -3.79
C GLU A 281 13.23 -14.66 -5.09
N LYS A 282 12.57 -14.85 -6.23
CA LYS A 282 13.02 -14.34 -7.53
C LYS A 282 11.85 -13.72 -8.30
N SER A 283 11.87 -12.42 -8.45
CA SER A 283 11.01 -11.70 -9.39
C SER A 283 11.59 -11.72 -10.80
N TRP A 284 10.76 -11.85 -11.83
CA TRP A 284 11.17 -11.64 -13.23
C TRP A 284 11.65 -10.21 -13.48
N THR A 285 11.29 -9.31 -12.57
CA THR A 285 11.72 -7.90 -12.56
C THR A 285 13.03 -7.67 -11.80
N GLN A 286 13.67 -8.72 -11.26
CA GLN A 286 15.01 -8.63 -10.68
C GLN A 286 15.98 -8.10 -11.75
N GLY A 287 16.42 -6.87 -11.60
CA GLY A 287 17.27 -6.15 -12.58
C GLY A 287 16.62 -4.93 -13.22
N LYS A 288 15.30 -4.74 -13.10
CA LYS A 288 14.65 -3.47 -13.45
C LYS A 288 14.60 -2.58 -12.22
N LYS A 289 15.55 -1.66 -12.12
CA LYS A 289 15.67 -0.70 -11.00
C LYS A 289 14.47 0.25 -10.90
N ASP A 290 13.76 0.47 -12.00
CA ASP A 290 12.63 1.38 -12.08
C ASP A 290 11.52 0.74 -12.91
N MET A 291 10.41 0.37 -12.28
CA MET A 291 9.19 0.05 -13.00
C MET A 291 8.29 1.27 -12.96
N LYS A 292 8.11 1.92 -14.11
CA LYS A 292 7.04 2.89 -14.28
C LYS A 292 5.73 2.11 -14.34
N VAL A 293 5.00 2.09 -13.25
CA VAL A 293 3.59 1.71 -13.29
C VAL A 293 2.85 2.83 -14.03
N VAL A 294 1.81 2.47 -14.77
CA VAL A 294 1.04 3.38 -15.64
C VAL A 294 0.60 4.69 -14.95
N PHE A 295 0.64 4.75 -13.63
CA PHE A 295 0.18 5.88 -12.81
C PHE A 295 1.15 6.34 -11.69
N GLY A 296 2.43 5.97 -11.76
CA GLY A 296 3.42 6.43 -10.77
C GLY A 296 4.76 5.71 -10.90
N THR A 297 5.81 6.35 -10.40
CA THR A 297 7.14 5.75 -10.37
C THR A 297 7.25 4.92 -9.10
N PHE A 298 7.09 3.60 -9.23
CA PHE A 298 7.38 2.67 -8.14
C PHE A 298 8.83 2.20 -8.29
N LYS A 299 9.70 2.58 -7.37
CA LYS A 299 11.01 1.95 -7.23
C LYS A 299 10.80 0.61 -6.53
N LEU A 300 10.67 -0.46 -7.30
CA LEU A 300 10.76 -1.80 -6.77
C LEU A 300 12.22 -2.03 -6.37
N GLN A 301 12.44 -2.08 -5.06
CA GLN A 301 13.74 -2.47 -4.55
C GLN A 301 13.94 -3.97 -4.76
N PRO A 302 15.15 -4.42 -5.11
CA PRO A 302 15.44 -5.83 -5.23
C PRO A 302 15.12 -6.51 -3.90
N TYR A 303 14.49 -7.69 -3.98
CA TYR A 303 14.26 -8.51 -2.78
C TYR A 303 15.60 -8.98 -2.25
N GLY A 304 16.02 -8.35 -1.17
CA GLY A 304 17.20 -8.73 -0.44
C GLY A 304 16.85 -9.32 0.92
N GLU A 305 17.77 -10.00 1.51
CA GLU A 305 17.70 -10.44 2.89
C GLU A 305 18.06 -9.28 3.82
N ILE A 306 17.20 -9.02 4.81
CA ILE A 306 17.50 -8.01 5.81
C ILE A 306 18.57 -8.53 6.77
N LYS A 307 19.64 -7.76 6.95
CA LYS A 307 20.74 -8.06 7.85
C LYS A 307 21.01 -6.91 8.82
N ILE A 308 21.50 -7.25 10.00
CA ILE A 308 21.94 -6.29 11.03
C ILE A 308 23.42 -6.53 11.30
N ASN A 309 24.23 -5.48 11.16
CA ASN A 309 25.54 -5.49 11.75
C ASN A 309 25.41 -5.24 13.28
N GLN A 310 25.60 -6.30 14.05
CA GLN A 310 25.40 -6.26 15.50
C GLN A 310 26.47 -5.40 16.21
N GLU A 311 27.68 -5.26 15.63
CA GLU A 311 28.75 -4.43 16.22
C GLU A 311 28.38 -2.95 16.15
N GLU A 312 27.81 -2.50 15.05
CA GLU A 312 27.40 -1.12 14.83
C GLU A 312 26.05 -0.74 15.48
N CYS A 313 25.24 -1.73 15.85
CA CYS A 313 23.91 -1.46 16.42
C CYS A 313 24.02 -0.79 17.79
N ILE A 314 23.46 0.43 17.92
CA ILE A 314 23.44 1.23 19.17
C ILE A 314 22.18 1.01 20.02
N GLY A 315 21.31 0.09 19.68
CA GLY A 315 20.10 -0.22 20.47
C GLY A 315 19.02 0.87 20.48
N CYS A 316 18.99 1.76 19.50
CA CYS A 316 18.04 2.90 19.46
C CYS A 316 16.56 2.53 19.26
N ARG A 317 16.24 1.27 18.98
CA ARG A 317 14.89 0.70 18.80
C ARG A 317 14.06 1.30 17.65
N VAL A 318 14.60 2.18 16.82
CA VAL A 318 13.89 2.82 15.71
C VAL A 318 13.38 1.78 14.72
N CYS A 319 14.15 0.74 14.40
CA CYS A 319 13.74 -0.35 13.50
C CYS A 319 12.50 -1.11 14.00
N LEU A 320 12.35 -1.28 15.33
CA LEU A 320 11.17 -1.88 15.95
C LEU A 320 9.95 -0.94 15.85
N ASP A 321 10.18 0.36 15.96
CA ASP A 321 9.10 1.36 15.94
C ASP A 321 8.52 1.59 14.54
N VAL A 322 9.37 1.60 13.50
CA VAL A 322 8.94 1.91 12.13
C VAL A 322 8.54 0.69 11.31
N CYS A 323 8.92 -0.54 11.71
CA CYS A 323 8.65 -1.74 10.94
C CYS A 323 7.14 -2.12 10.96
N PRO A 324 6.43 -2.05 9.81
CA PRO A 324 5.00 -2.37 9.77
C PRO A 324 4.70 -3.88 9.80
N ARG A 325 5.75 -4.73 9.80
CA ARG A 325 5.62 -6.20 9.73
C ARG A 325 6.18 -6.91 10.96
N ASN A 326 6.67 -6.16 11.95
CA ASN A 326 7.23 -6.71 13.20
C ASN A 326 8.37 -7.72 12.95
N VAL A 327 9.30 -7.34 12.09
CA VAL A 327 10.46 -8.18 11.73
C VAL A 327 11.44 -8.32 12.89
N TYR A 328 11.50 -7.34 13.78
CA TYR A 328 12.50 -7.21 14.82
C TYR A 328 11.98 -7.52 16.21
N GLN A 329 12.89 -7.96 17.08
CA GLN A 329 12.75 -7.96 18.54
C GLN A 329 13.90 -7.20 19.18
N PHE A 330 13.74 -6.79 20.43
CA PHE A 330 14.80 -6.20 21.20
C PHE A 330 15.35 -7.23 22.18
N ASN A 331 16.67 -7.38 22.21
CA ASN A 331 17.37 -8.22 23.18
C ASN A 331 17.87 -7.32 24.31
N GLU A 332 17.25 -7.47 25.49
CA GLU A 332 17.58 -6.65 26.66
C GLU A 332 18.96 -7.02 27.28
N GLN A 333 19.50 -8.21 26.99
CA GLN A 333 20.77 -8.67 27.53
C GLN A 333 21.96 -7.93 26.90
N ASN A 334 21.93 -7.79 25.56
CA ASN A 334 22.97 -7.09 24.81
C ASN A 334 22.58 -5.67 24.41
N ASN A 335 21.36 -5.24 24.77
CA ASN A 335 20.77 -3.93 24.43
C ASN A 335 20.76 -3.62 22.93
N LYS A 336 20.46 -4.61 22.07
CA LYS A 336 20.48 -4.50 20.61
C LYS A 336 19.21 -5.04 19.96
N ALA A 337 18.94 -4.59 18.74
CA ALA A 337 17.87 -5.13 17.92
C ALA A 337 18.30 -6.44 17.25
N GLU A 338 17.40 -7.40 17.16
CA GLU A 338 17.60 -8.69 16.48
C GLU A 338 16.48 -8.95 15.48
N ILE A 339 16.78 -9.70 14.43
CA ILE A 339 15.79 -10.14 13.45
C ILE A 339 15.07 -11.37 14.01
N LYS A 340 13.76 -11.24 14.25
CA LYS A 340 12.89 -12.31 14.74
C LYS A 340 12.18 -13.06 13.61
N GLN A 341 11.72 -12.32 12.60
CA GLN A 341 10.85 -12.83 11.54
C GLN A 341 11.28 -12.24 10.19
N ALA A 342 12.45 -12.67 9.69
CA ALA A 342 13.01 -12.20 8.42
C ALA A 342 12.06 -12.43 7.25
N ASP A 343 11.32 -13.55 7.25
CA ASP A 343 10.32 -13.93 6.25
C ASP A 343 9.18 -12.92 6.09
N ARG A 344 8.93 -12.11 7.11
CA ARG A 344 7.92 -11.04 7.06
C ARG A 344 8.44 -9.73 6.47
N CYS A 345 9.72 -9.61 6.16
CA CYS A 345 10.25 -8.40 5.56
C CYS A 345 9.68 -8.19 4.15
N ILE A 346 9.14 -7.00 3.89
CA ILE A 346 8.59 -6.58 2.59
C ILE A 346 9.51 -5.60 1.87
N ASN A 347 10.74 -5.47 2.32
CA ASN A 347 11.77 -4.62 1.73
C ASN A 347 11.35 -3.16 1.50
N CYS A 348 10.52 -2.61 2.38
CA CYS A 348 10.05 -1.22 2.30
C CYS A 348 11.11 -0.19 2.69
N ASN A 349 12.28 -0.60 3.13
CA ASN A 349 13.42 0.21 3.57
C ASN A 349 13.17 1.20 4.73
N ALA A 350 11.99 1.20 5.35
CA ALA A 350 11.72 2.11 6.45
C ALA A 350 12.77 2.03 7.58
N CYS A 351 13.14 0.80 7.97
CA CYS A 351 14.14 0.56 9.00
C CYS A 351 15.56 0.93 8.57
N VAL A 352 15.93 0.63 7.32
CA VAL A 352 17.25 0.98 6.75
C VAL A 352 17.40 2.50 6.69
N ASN A 353 16.43 3.19 6.09
CA ASN A 353 16.46 4.64 5.95
C ASN A 353 16.39 5.39 7.29
N ARG A 354 15.86 4.77 8.34
CA ARG A 354 15.72 5.38 9.68
C ARG A 354 16.75 4.87 10.70
N CYS A 355 17.65 3.97 10.29
CA CYS A 355 18.69 3.48 11.18
C CYS A 355 19.73 4.57 11.46
N LEU A 356 19.81 5.04 12.72
CA LEU A 356 20.74 6.09 13.11
C LEU A 356 22.21 5.66 13.03
N ALA A 357 22.47 4.37 13.18
CA ALA A 357 23.82 3.78 13.13
C ALA A 357 24.14 3.17 11.75
N HIS A 358 23.22 3.24 10.79
CA HIS A 358 23.36 2.65 9.45
C HIS A 358 23.73 1.16 9.45
N CYS A 359 23.44 0.44 10.54
CA CYS A 359 23.79 -0.97 10.73
C CYS A 359 22.82 -1.96 10.05
N LEU A 360 21.79 -1.48 9.36
CA LEU A 360 20.78 -2.29 8.66
C LEU A 360 21.00 -2.21 7.16
N ILE A 361 21.08 -3.37 6.52
CA ILE A 361 21.22 -3.48 5.07
C ILE A 361 20.22 -4.51 4.52
N ILE A 362 19.86 -4.36 3.26
CA ILE A 362 19.11 -5.34 2.48
C ILE A 362 20.01 -5.74 1.33
N GLU A 363 20.47 -6.99 1.32
CA GLU A 363 21.30 -7.59 0.26
C GLU A 363 20.48 -8.43 -0.69
#